data_0291ca569676a682f14d06cbf2bbd08f
#
_entry.id   0291ca569676a682f14d06cbf2bbd08f
#
_cell.length_a   1.000
_cell.length_b   1.000
_cell.length_c   1.000
_cell.angle_alpha   90.00
_cell.angle_beta   90.00
_cell.angle_gamma   90.00
#
_symmetry.space_group_name_H-M   'P 1'
#
loop_
_entity.id
_entity.type
_entity.pdbx_description
1 polymer ?
#
loop_
_entity_poly.entity_id
_entity_poly.type
_entity_poly.pdbx_seq_one_letter_code
_entity_poly.pdbx_strand_id
1 'polypeptide(L)'
;MIRIAILGDIGAGKSFVSKQFNCPVFNADKEVAEIYKNDRSCYQKIKKALPKYITSDHLDKKFLLKAVLDSKNNLKRISKIVHPIVRTRMNKFLIKNSSKKLVVLDIPLYLENKLNKK
;
A
#
# COMPACT_ATOMS: atom_id res chain seq x y z
N MET A 1 21.46 4.61 -6.89
CA MET A 1 20.64 4.00 -5.81
C MET A 1 20.31 2.56 -6.17
N ILE A 2 20.58 1.67 -5.23
CA ILE A 2 20.20 0.25 -5.41
C ILE A 2 18.86 0.02 -4.73
N ARG A 3 17.94 -0.58 -5.47
CA ARG A 3 16.60 -0.91 -4.95
C ARG A 3 16.52 -2.41 -4.71
N ILE A 4 16.16 -2.79 -3.49
CA ILE A 4 15.89 -4.18 -3.16
C ILE A 4 14.40 -4.33 -2.91
N ALA A 5 13.74 -5.10 -3.77
CA ALA A 5 12.33 -5.42 -3.59
C ALA A 5 12.22 -6.73 -2.83
N ILE A 6 11.56 -6.71 -1.69
CA ILE A 6 11.26 -7.91 -0.92
C ILE A 6 9.80 -8.26 -1.17
N LEU A 7 9.58 -9.38 -1.83
CA LEU A 7 8.27 -9.82 -2.26
C LEU A 7 7.73 -10.89 -1.32
N GLY A 8 6.44 -10.85 -1.06
CA GLY A 8 5.79 -11.81 -0.20
C GLY A 8 6.04 -11.55 1.28
N ASP A 9 5.69 -12.53 2.08
CA ASP A 9 5.73 -12.41 3.54
C ASP A 9 7.02 -13.03 4.10
N ILE A 10 8.14 -12.36 3.88
CA ILE A 10 9.45 -12.82 4.35
C ILE A 10 9.93 -11.85 5.45
N GLY A 11 9.23 -11.89 6.59
CA GLY A 11 9.48 -10.97 7.68
C GLY A 11 10.92 -10.96 8.19
N ALA A 12 11.52 -12.14 8.36
CA ALA A 12 12.89 -12.26 8.86
C ALA A 12 13.91 -11.65 7.89
N GLY A 13 13.71 -11.83 6.57
CA GLY A 13 14.59 -11.28 5.55
C GLY A 13 14.56 -9.76 5.51
N LYS A 14 13.38 -9.17 5.64
CA LYS A 14 13.22 -7.71 5.66
C LYS A 14 13.95 -7.08 6.83
N SER A 15 13.75 -7.62 8.03
CA SER A 15 14.40 -7.11 9.23
C SER A 15 15.91 -7.24 9.14
N PHE A 16 16.40 -8.36 8.63
CA PHE A 16 17.83 -8.59 8.49
C PHE A 16 18.47 -7.55 7.57
N VAL A 17 17.91 -7.36 6.36
CA VAL A 17 18.45 -6.42 5.39
C VAL A 17 18.43 -5.00 5.93
N SER A 18 17.30 -4.58 6.52
CA SER A 18 17.16 -3.23 7.05
C SER A 18 18.17 -2.96 8.17
N LYS A 19 18.33 -3.87 9.11
CA LYS A 19 19.27 -3.72 10.21
C LYS A 19 20.73 -3.77 9.75
N GLN A 20 21.05 -4.70 8.84
CA GLN A 20 22.40 -4.91 8.39
C GLN A 20 22.94 -3.71 7.61
N PHE A 21 22.10 -3.09 6.79
CA PHE A 21 22.52 -2.00 5.92
C PHE A 21 22.00 -0.63 6.37
N ASN A 22 21.21 -0.58 7.43
CA ASN A 22 20.63 0.66 7.96
C ASN A 22 20.02 1.52 6.86
N CYS A 23 19.19 0.91 6.03
CA CYS A 23 18.61 1.56 4.87
C CYS A 23 17.13 1.88 5.07
N PRO A 24 16.60 2.89 4.34
CA PRO A 24 15.16 3.18 4.38
C PRO A 24 14.34 2.02 3.83
N VAL A 25 13.17 1.80 4.43
CA VAL A 25 12.24 0.76 4.01
C VAL A 25 10.90 1.38 3.67
N PHE A 26 10.39 1.09 2.48
CA PHE A 26 9.02 1.39 2.10
C PHE A 26 8.18 0.12 2.29
N ASN A 27 7.25 0.16 3.26
CA ASN A 27 6.38 -0.97 3.54
C ASN A 27 4.98 -0.64 3.01
N ALA A 28 4.57 -1.32 1.93
CA ALA A 28 3.31 -1.03 1.26
C ALA A 28 2.10 -1.29 2.16
N ASP A 29 2.13 -2.32 2.99
CA ASP A 29 1.01 -2.62 3.89
C ASP A 29 0.81 -1.50 4.92
N LYS A 30 1.90 -0.98 5.49
CA LYS A 30 1.83 0.16 6.41
C LYS A 30 1.31 1.41 5.71
N GLU A 31 1.73 1.64 4.48
CA GLU A 31 1.26 2.78 3.70
C GLU A 31 -0.24 2.68 3.41
N VAL A 32 -0.72 1.49 3.06
CA VAL A 32 -2.16 1.26 2.84
C VAL A 32 -2.95 1.53 4.11
N ALA A 33 -2.48 1.05 5.26
CA ALA A 33 -3.15 1.28 6.53
C ALA A 33 -3.24 2.77 6.86
N GLU A 34 -2.15 3.50 6.61
CA GLU A 34 -2.10 4.95 6.87
C GLU A 34 -3.00 5.71 5.88
N ILE A 35 -3.06 5.29 4.62
CA ILE A 35 -3.96 5.86 3.63
C ILE A 35 -5.42 5.72 4.08
N TYR A 36 -5.81 4.53 4.51
CA TYR A 36 -7.17 4.30 5.00
C TYR A 36 -7.50 5.18 6.20
N LYS A 37 -6.53 5.43 7.06
CA LYS A 37 -6.74 6.20 8.29
C LYS A 37 -6.79 7.71 8.04
N ASN A 38 -5.94 8.23 7.16
CA ASN A 38 -5.68 9.66 7.09
C ASN A 38 -5.98 10.32 5.74
N ASP A 39 -6.14 9.54 4.66
CA ASP A 39 -6.35 10.13 3.33
C ASP A 39 -7.84 10.35 3.07
N ARG A 40 -8.28 11.60 3.18
CA ARG A 40 -9.68 11.96 2.96
C ARG A 40 -10.14 11.77 1.52
N SER A 41 -9.25 11.99 0.56
CA SER A 41 -9.57 11.76 -0.85
C SER A 41 -9.85 10.28 -1.10
N CYS A 42 -9.05 9.41 -0.52
CA CYS A 42 -9.27 7.96 -0.59
C CYS A 42 -10.60 7.57 0.06
N TYR A 43 -10.87 8.09 1.25
CA TYR A 43 -12.13 7.85 1.95
C TYR A 43 -13.33 8.22 1.08
N GLN A 44 -13.31 9.43 0.50
CA GLN A 44 -14.42 9.92 -0.32
C GLN A 44 -14.61 9.06 -1.56
N LYS A 45 -13.53 8.64 -2.22
CA LYS A 45 -13.60 7.80 -3.41
C LYS A 45 -14.17 6.41 -3.09
N ILE A 46 -13.73 5.80 -1.98
CA ILE A 46 -14.22 4.49 -1.57
C ILE A 46 -15.69 4.59 -1.13
N LYS A 47 -16.03 5.63 -0.40
CA LYS A 47 -17.43 5.84 0.01
C LYS A 47 -18.34 5.99 -1.20
N LYS A 48 -17.89 6.73 -2.21
CA LYS A 48 -18.67 6.91 -3.44
C LYS A 48 -18.84 5.60 -4.21
N ALA A 49 -17.78 4.78 -4.23
CA ALA A 49 -17.81 3.49 -4.94
C ALA A 49 -18.60 2.43 -4.18
N LEU A 50 -18.55 2.45 -2.84
CA LEU A 50 -19.15 1.44 -1.97
C LEU A 50 -19.95 2.09 -0.84
N PRO A 51 -20.97 2.90 -1.17
CA PRO A 51 -21.72 3.65 -0.12
C PRO A 51 -22.45 2.74 0.87
N LYS A 52 -22.79 1.54 0.44
CA LYS A 52 -23.50 0.57 1.28
C LYS A 52 -22.65 0.07 2.46
N TYR A 53 -21.32 0.06 2.29
CA TYR A 53 -20.41 -0.48 3.29
C TYR A 53 -19.75 0.58 4.16
N ILE A 54 -19.67 1.82 3.69
CA ILE A 54 -19.00 2.90 4.40
C ILE A 54 -20.07 3.73 5.11
N THR A 55 -20.30 3.41 6.37
CA THR A 55 -21.37 4.02 7.17
C THR A 55 -20.87 5.02 8.22
N SER A 56 -19.53 5.13 8.38
CA SER A 56 -18.93 6.08 9.32
C SER A 56 -18.13 7.14 8.57
N ASP A 57 -17.55 8.08 9.31
CA ASP A 57 -16.77 9.18 8.75
C ASP A 57 -15.30 8.80 8.48
N HIS A 58 -14.95 7.53 8.66
CA HIS A 58 -13.62 7.01 8.37
C HIS A 58 -13.72 5.60 7.81
N LEU A 59 -12.62 5.13 7.20
CA LEU A 59 -12.56 3.77 6.66
C LEU A 59 -12.21 2.79 7.77
N ASP A 60 -13.12 1.88 8.05
CA ASP A 60 -12.91 0.81 9.02
C ASP A 60 -12.58 -0.47 8.27
N LYS A 61 -11.54 -1.17 8.71
CA LYS A 61 -11.13 -2.44 8.11
C LYS A 61 -12.27 -3.47 8.08
N LYS A 62 -13.15 -3.45 9.08
CA LYS A 62 -14.29 -4.36 9.15
C LYS A 62 -15.23 -4.15 7.96
N PHE A 63 -15.52 -2.91 7.61
CA PHE A 63 -16.39 -2.58 6.49
C PHE A 63 -15.74 -2.98 5.16
N LEU A 64 -14.45 -2.72 5.02
CA LEU A 64 -13.72 -3.09 3.81
C LEU A 64 -13.64 -4.60 3.64
N LEU A 65 -13.41 -5.33 4.73
CA LEU A 65 -13.37 -6.79 4.71
C LEU A 65 -14.73 -7.35 4.30
N LYS A 66 -15.82 -6.81 4.87
CA LYS A 66 -17.16 -7.24 4.52
C LYS A 66 -17.46 -7.02 3.03
N ALA A 67 -17.06 -5.86 2.51
CA ALA A 67 -17.26 -5.56 1.10
C ALA A 67 -16.51 -6.55 0.21
N VAL A 68 -15.26 -6.89 0.54
CA VAL A 68 -14.45 -7.84 -0.22
C VAL A 68 -15.05 -9.24 -0.16
N LEU A 69 -15.55 -9.66 1.01
CA LEU A 69 -16.16 -10.98 1.17
C LEU A 69 -17.48 -11.10 0.40
N ASP A 70 -18.23 -10.00 0.27
CA ASP A 70 -19.49 -10.02 -0.44
C ASP A 70 -19.33 -10.12 -1.96
N SER A 71 -18.27 -9.54 -2.52
CA SER A 71 -18.05 -9.57 -3.97
C SER A 71 -16.60 -9.29 -4.32
N LYS A 72 -16.05 -10.09 -5.24
CA LYS A 72 -14.70 -9.89 -5.76
C LYS A 72 -14.57 -8.55 -6.51
N ASN A 73 -15.67 -8.06 -7.10
CA ASN A 73 -15.66 -6.76 -7.77
C ASN A 73 -15.38 -5.62 -6.80
N ASN A 74 -15.77 -5.75 -5.54
CA ASN A 74 -15.50 -4.75 -4.52
C ASN A 74 -14.00 -4.63 -4.26
N LEU A 75 -13.27 -5.75 -4.23
CA LEU A 75 -11.81 -5.73 -4.11
C LEU A 75 -11.18 -4.98 -5.29
N LYS A 76 -11.64 -5.24 -6.51
CA LYS A 76 -11.14 -4.53 -7.69
C LYS A 76 -11.39 -3.04 -7.61
N ARG A 77 -12.56 -2.62 -7.15
CA ARG A 77 -12.90 -1.20 -6.99
C ARG A 77 -12.00 -0.53 -5.98
N ILE A 78 -11.80 -1.16 -4.82
CA ILE A 78 -10.91 -0.65 -3.78
C ILE A 78 -9.48 -0.55 -4.32
N SER A 79 -9.00 -1.59 -4.99
CA SER A 79 -7.65 -1.63 -5.54
C SER A 79 -7.41 -0.53 -6.56
N LYS A 80 -8.38 -0.26 -7.45
CA LYS A 80 -8.27 0.82 -8.44
C LYS A 80 -8.12 2.19 -7.78
N ILE A 81 -8.69 2.37 -6.61
CA ILE A 81 -8.59 3.64 -5.87
C ILE A 81 -7.26 3.72 -5.11
N VAL A 82 -6.87 2.63 -4.45
CA VAL A 82 -5.73 2.62 -3.53
C VAL A 82 -4.39 2.50 -4.24
N HIS A 83 -4.28 1.66 -5.27
CA HIS A 83 -2.99 1.42 -5.95
C HIS A 83 -2.33 2.68 -6.50
N PRO A 84 -3.05 3.60 -7.17
CA PRO A 84 -2.41 4.84 -7.62
C PRO A 84 -1.86 5.68 -6.48
N ILE A 85 -2.53 5.68 -5.31
CA ILE A 85 -2.09 6.42 -4.13
C ILE A 85 -0.80 5.79 -3.58
N VAL A 86 -0.76 4.47 -3.48
CA VAL A 86 0.43 3.74 -3.03
C VAL A 86 1.60 3.99 -3.98
N ARG A 87 1.34 3.95 -5.28
CA ARG A 87 2.38 4.21 -6.30
C ARG A 87 2.95 5.61 -6.15
N THR A 88 2.10 6.60 -5.95
CA THR A 88 2.54 7.99 -5.73
C THR A 88 3.42 8.09 -4.48
N ARG A 89 3.02 7.44 -3.40
CA ARG A 89 3.81 7.45 -2.17
C ARG A 89 5.14 6.74 -2.33
N MET A 90 5.15 5.62 -3.07
CA MET A 90 6.39 4.90 -3.37
C MET A 90 7.35 5.78 -4.17
N ASN A 91 6.84 6.48 -5.19
CA ASN A 91 7.67 7.37 -6.00
C ASN A 91 8.23 8.52 -5.18
N LYS A 92 7.43 9.11 -4.29
CA LYS A 92 7.90 10.15 -3.37
C LYS A 92 8.99 9.62 -2.44
N PHE A 93 8.82 8.41 -1.94
CA PHE A 93 9.82 7.75 -1.10
C PHE A 93 11.14 7.57 -1.86
N LEU A 94 11.07 7.11 -3.10
CA LEU A 94 12.27 6.90 -3.92
C LEU A 94 12.98 8.22 -4.22
N ILE A 95 12.23 9.28 -4.52
CA ILE A 95 12.79 10.61 -4.78
C ILE A 95 13.45 11.16 -3.51
N LYS A 96 12.76 11.07 -2.38
CA LYS A 96 13.28 11.55 -1.08
C LYS A 96 14.58 10.85 -0.70
N ASN A 97 14.73 9.59 -1.07
CA ASN A 97 15.88 8.77 -0.72
C ASN A 97 16.82 8.54 -1.90
N SER A 98 16.78 9.40 -2.91
CA SER A 98 17.58 9.24 -4.13
C SER A 98 19.09 9.30 -3.87
N SER A 99 19.51 9.98 -2.79
CA SER A 99 20.91 10.03 -2.39
C SER A 99 21.37 8.81 -1.61
N LYS A 100 20.46 7.94 -1.19
CA LYS A 100 20.82 6.73 -0.47
C LYS A 100 21.31 5.66 -1.43
N LYS A 101 22.31 4.90 -0.99
CA LYS A 101 22.87 3.83 -1.82
C LYS A 101 21.91 2.64 -1.94
N LEU A 102 21.08 2.42 -0.92
CA LEU A 102 20.22 1.25 -0.84
C LEU A 102 18.90 1.63 -0.22
N VAL A 103 17.79 1.16 -0.81
CA VAL A 103 16.45 1.22 -0.23
C VAL A 103 15.79 -0.14 -0.35
N VAL A 104 14.90 -0.45 0.60
CA VAL A 104 14.13 -1.69 0.60
C VAL A 104 12.69 -1.38 0.27
N LEU A 105 12.13 -2.10 -0.70
CA LEU A 105 10.72 -2.01 -1.08
C LEU A 105 10.03 -3.30 -0.61
N ASP A 106 9.26 -3.19 0.46
CA ASP A 106 8.52 -4.31 1.02
C ASP A 106 7.10 -4.28 0.44
N ILE A 107 6.90 -5.01 -0.65
CA ILE A 107 5.66 -4.98 -1.43
C ILE A 107 5.12 -6.41 -1.54
N PRO A 108 3.87 -6.67 -1.08
CA PRO A 108 3.26 -7.98 -1.28
C PRO A 108 3.15 -8.35 -2.76
N LEU A 109 3.24 -9.63 -3.06
CA LEU A 109 3.22 -10.13 -4.44
C LEU A 109 2.00 -9.65 -5.24
N TYR A 110 0.84 -9.60 -4.59
CA TYR A 110 -0.38 -9.17 -5.28
C TYR A 110 -0.36 -7.68 -5.66
N LEU A 111 0.44 -6.88 -4.98
CA LEU A 111 0.58 -5.45 -5.29
C LEU A 111 1.69 -5.19 -6.30
N GLU A 112 2.73 -6.02 -6.32
CA GLU A 112 3.88 -5.81 -7.19
C GLU A 112 3.48 -5.68 -8.66
N ASN A 113 2.69 -6.63 -9.14
CA ASN A 113 2.23 -6.62 -10.54
C ASN A 113 1.45 -5.35 -10.87
N LYS A 114 0.69 -4.82 -9.92
CA LYS A 114 -0.10 -3.61 -10.12
C LYS A 114 0.75 -2.35 -10.10
N LEU A 115 1.76 -2.30 -9.23
CA LEU A 115 2.62 -1.12 -9.09
C LEU A 115 3.62 -1.00 -10.24
N ASN A 116 4.03 -2.11 -10.83
CA ASN A 116 4.98 -2.13 -11.94
C ASN A 116 4.34 -1.92 -13.30
N LYS A 117 3.04 -2.05 -13.40
CA LYS A 117 2.30 -1.74 -14.63
C LYS A 117 2.15 -0.23 -14.77
N LYS A 118 2.60 0.27 -15.88
CA LYS A 118 2.45 1.68 -16.23
C LYS A 118 1.27 1.88 -17.17
#